data_3cccb0778461f541f65f514ad4b89890
#
_entry.id   3cccb0778461f541f65f514ad4b89890
#
_cell.length_a   1.000
_cell.length_b   1.000
_cell.length_c   1.000
_cell.angle_alpha   90.00
_cell.angle_beta   90.00
_cell.angle_gamma   90.00
#
_symmetry.space_group_name_H-M   'P 1'
#
loop_
_entity.id
_entity.type
_entity.pdbx_description
1 polymer ?
#
loop_
_entity_poly.entity_id
_entity_poly.type
_entity_poly.pdbx_seq_one_letter_code
_entity_poly.pdbx_strand_id
1 'polypeptide(L)'
;MEYLKKVPVCQVNSHLPSEYSFICCASFENRCYTLPASIEADHVSSAYVIRNIDKAMKSENESNFRKICNEITSILPIEVHFDEPLSVMESLLETMRGLKETQVKNLVVDISTFT
;
A
#
# COMPACT_ATOMS: atom_id res chain seq x y z
N MET A 1 -27.03 8.45 -3.52
CA MET A 1 -26.10 7.35 -3.69
C MET A 1 -25.04 7.36 -2.59
N GLU A 2 -24.82 6.23 -2.00
CA GLU A 2 -23.89 6.10 -0.89
C GLU A 2 -22.53 5.63 -1.38
N TYR A 3 -21.48 6.38 -1.08
CA TYR A 3 -20.14 6.08 -1.56
C TYR A 3 -19.12 5.85 -0.49
N LEU A 4 -19.32 6.47 0.68
CA LEU A 4 -18.34 6.39 1.75
C LEU A 4 -18.95 5.71 2.95
N LYS A 5 -18.23 4.68 3.40
CA LYS A 5 -18.64 3.90 4.53
C LYS A 5 -17.49 3.81 5.51
N LYS A 6 -17.72 4.19 6.75
CA LYS A 6 -16.71 4.06 7.79
C LYS A 6 -16.85 2.70 8.44
N VAL A 7 -15.72 1.97 8.51
CA VAL A 7 -15.67 0.63 9.06
C VAL A 7 -14.54 0.57 10.08
N PRO A 8 -14.78 0.04 11.29
CA PRO A 8 -13.68 -0.19 12.23
C PRO A 8 -12.62 -1.12 11.63
N VAL A 9 -11.34 -0.86 11.95
CA VAL A 9 -10.22 -1.66 11.42
C VAL A 9 -10.40 -3.15 11.75
N CYS A 10 -10.91 -3.48 12.91
CA CYS A 10 -11.14 -4.87 13.31
C CYS A 10 -12.18 -5.60 12.45
N GLN A 11 -12.98 -4.88 11.66
CA GLN A 11 -13.99 -5.45 10.79
C GLN A 11 -13.65 -5.30 9.30
N VAL A 12 -12.45 -4.80 8.98
CA VAL A 12 -12.11 -4.45 7.60
C VAL A 12 -12.21 -5.64 6.65
N ASN A 13 -11.78 -6.83 7.08
CA ASN A 13 -11.77 -8.00 6.20
C ASN A 13 -13.16 -8.42 5.73
N SER A 14 -14.19 -8.17 6.53
CA SER A 14 -15.57 -8.50 6.14
C SER A 14 -16.11 -7.59 5.04
N HIS A 15 -15.43 -6.45 4.79
CA HIS A 15 -15.82 -5.47 3.78
C HIS A 15 -14.91 -5.47 2.54
N LEU A 16 -13.86 -6.28 2.54
CA LEU A 16 -12.94 -6.38 1.42
C LEU A 16 -13.32 -7.54 0.50
N PRO A 17 -12.94 -7.46 -0.79
CA PRO A 17 -13.13 -8.60 -1.70
C PRO A 17 -12.39 -9.85 -1.21
N SER A 18 -12.76 -11.01 -1.72
CA SER A 18 -12.08 -12.26 -1.39
C SER A 18 -10.68 -12.34 -1.99
N GLU A 19 -10.44 -11.59 -3.07
CA GLU A 19 -9.14 -11.51 -3.73
C GLU A 19 -8.95 -10.11 -4.28
N TYR A 20 -7.80 -9.51 -4.02
CA TYR A 20 -7.52 -8.14 -4.46
C TYR A 20 -6.03 -7.89 -4.54
N SER A 21 -5.66 -6.85 -5.32
CA SER A 21 -4.32 -6.26 -5.28
C SER A 21 -4.34 -5.10 -4.30
N PHE A 22 -3.26 -4.94 -3.54
CA PHE A 22 -3.17 -3.97 -2.45
C PHE A 22 -2.07 -2.96 -2.74
N ILE A 23 -2.36 -1.68 -2.52
CA ILE A 23 -1.36 -0.61 -2.63
C ILE A 23 -1.32 0.13 -1.31
N CYS A 24 -0.13 0.29 -0.75
CA CYS A 24 0.08 1.09 0.46
C CYS A 24 1.41 1.82 0.37
N CYS A 25 1.66 2.67 1.34
CA CYS A 25 2.89 3.45 1.42
C CYS A 25 3.61 3.17 2.73
N ALA A 26 4.88 2.80 2.65
CA ALA A 26 5.73 2.65 3.82
C ALA A 26 6.37 4.01 4.12
N SER A 27 5.94 4.66 5.20
CA SER A 27 6.43 5.96 5.61
C SER A 27 7.06 5.89 7.00
N PHE A 28 7.45 7.04 7.54
CA PHE A 28 7.98 7.13 8.90
C PHE A 28 6.88 7.03 9.96
N GLU A 29 5.62 7.22 9.59
CA GLU A 29 4.51 7.19 10.53
C GLU A 29 4.02 5.75 10.76
N ASN A 30 3.83 5.38 12.02
CA ASN A 30 3.40 4.03 12.37
C ASN A 30 2.01 3.67 11.84
N ARG A 31 1.18 4.65 11.55
CA ARG A 31 -0.16 4.39 10.99
C ARG A 31 -0.11 3.69 9.63
N CYS A 32 1.02 3.73 8.93
CA CYS A 32 1.16 3.03 7.65
C CYS A 32 1.10 1.50 7.81
N TYR A 33 1.30 0.98 9.02
CA TYR A 33 1.26 -0.43 9.32
C TYR A 33 -0.11 -0.92 9.80
N THR A 34 -1.02 -0.01 10.16
CA THR A 34 -2.31 -0.36 10.76
C THR A 34 -3.14 -1.27 9.86
N LEU A 35 -3.36 -0.88 8.62
CA LEU A 35 -4.16 -1.69 7.70
C LEU A 35 -3.41 -2.95 7.24
N PRO A 36 -2.12 -2.89 6.85
CA PRO A 36 -1.38 -4.11 6.52
C PRO A 36 -1.40 -5.17 7.62
N ALA A 37 -1.37 -4.75 8.89
CA ALA A 37 -1.44 -5.67 10.02
C ALA A 37 -2.83 -6.28 10.22
N SER A 38 -3.85 -5.67 9.67
CA SER A 38 -5.25 -6.05 9.91
C SER A 38 -5.87 -6.87 8.79
N ILE A 39 -5.33 -6.81 7.57
CA ILE A 39 -5.87 -7.56 6.43
C ILE A 39 -5.38 -9.00 6.43
N GLU A 40 -6.15 -9.86 5.79
CA GLU A 40 -5.76 -11.26 5.62
C GLU A 40 -4.88 -11.41 4.38
N ALA A 41 -3.60 -11.76 4.59
CA ALA A 41 -2.62 -11.84 3.51
C ALA A 41 -3.01 -12.84 2.41
N ASP A 42 -3.75 -13.88 2.76
CA ASP A 42 -4.19 -14.90 1.80
C ASP A 42 -5.12 -14.33 0.73
N HIS A 43 -5.78 -13.22 1.02
CA HIS A 43 -6.69 -12.56 0.07
C HIS A 43 -5.96 -11.59 -0.85
N VAL A 44 -4.68 -11.30 -0.59
CA VAL A 44 -3.88 -10.37 -1.38
C VAL A 44 -3.17 -11.12 -2.50
N SER A 45 -3.58 -10.88 -3.73
CA SER A 45 -2.95 -11.52 -4.90
C SER A 45 -1.61 -10.89 -5.23
N SER A 46 -1.48 -9.58 -5.06
CA SER A 46 -0.23 -8.85 -5.18
C SER A 46 -0.30 -7.58 -4.35
N ALA A 47 0.84 -7.13 -3.84
CA ALA A 47 0.91 -5.91 -3.06
C ALA A 47 2.00 -5.00 -3.62
N TYR A 48 1.65 -3.73 -3.81
CA TYR A 48 2.59 -2.70 -4.23
C TYR A 48 2.81 -1.78 -3.04
N VAL A 49 4.05 -1.71 -2.56
CA VAL A 49 4.41 -0.87 -1.43
C VAL A 49 5.26 0.28 -1.93
N ILE A 50 4.71 1.49 -1.85
CA ILE A 50 5.46 2.70 -2.20
C ILE A 50 6.42 2.97 -1.06
N ARG A 51 7.70 2.95 -1.38
CA ARG A 51 8.78 3.07 -0.41
C ARG A 51 9.52 4.38 -0.65
N ASN A 52 9.47 5.27 0.33
CA ASN A 52 10.22 6.53 0.27
C ASN A 52 11.70 6.24 0.57
N ILE A 53 12.58 6.55 -0.38
CA ILE A 53 14.02 6.31 -0.25
C ILE A 53 14.81 7.59 0.05
N ASP A 54 14.11 8.67 0.41
CA ASP A 54 14.78 9.89 0.86
C ASP A 54 15.60 9.63 2.12
N LYS A 55 16.67 10.41 2.30
CA LYS A 55 17.54 10.25 3.47
C LYS A 55 16.84 10.65 4.77
N ALA A 56 15.92 11.61 4.72
CA ALA A 56 15.15 12.02 5.87
C ALA A 56 14.28 10.85 6.34
N MET A 57 14.30 10.56 7.64
CA MET A 57 13.50 9.51 8.26
C MET A 57 13.74 8.11 7.68
N LYS A 58 14.94 7.89 7.13
CA LYS A 58 15.27 6.62 6.46
C LYS A 58 15.10 5.40 7.35
N SER A 59 15.54 5.47 8.60
CA SER A 59 15.45 4.34 9.54
C SER A 59 14.00 3.96 9.81
N GLU A 60 13.14 4.96 10.01
CA GLU A 60 11.73 4.76 10.29
C GLU A 60 11.01 4.21 9.07
N ASN A 61 11.31 4.76 7.90
CA ASN A 61 10.75 4.29 6.63
C ASN A 61 11.09 2.82 6.38
N GLU A 62 12.34 2.44 6.57
CA GLU A 62 12.78 1.06 6.38
C GLU A 62 12.20 0.11 7.42
N SER A 63 12.12 0.54 8.68
CA SER A 63 11.52 -0.26 9.74
C SER A 63 10.06 -0.58 9.42
N ASN A 64 9.30 0.42 9.02
CA ASN A 64 7.90 0.23 8.65
C ASN A 64 7.73 -0.61 7.39
N PHE A 65 8.61 -0.43 6.41
CA PHE A 65 8.61 -1.27 5.21
C PHE A 65 8.81 -2.74 5.58
N ARG A 66 9.75 -3.06 6.45
CA ARG A 66 10.00 -4.42 6.91
C ARG A 66 8.80 -5.02 7.64
N LYS A 67 8.14 -4.22 8.48
CA LYS A 67 6.93 -4.68 9.18
C LYS A 67 5.84 -5.05 8.18
N ILE A 68 5.64 -4.25 7.15
CA ILE A 68 4.66 -4.54 6.10
C ILE A 68 5.05 -5.82 5.36
N CYS A 69 6.33 -6.00 5.03
CA CYS A 69 6.82 -7.20 4.35
C CYS A 69 6.61 -8.46 5.17
N ASN A 70 6.61 -8.36 6.50
CA ASN A 70 6.36 -9.50 7.37
C ASN A 70 4.90 -9.92 7.37
N GLU A 71 3.99 -9.00 7.08
CA GLU A 71 2.55 -9.29 7.07
C GLU A 71 2.05 -9.78 5.72
N ILE A 72 2.66 -9.32 4.63
CA ILE A 72 2.21 -9.61 3.28
C ILE A 72 3.37 -10.20 2.49
N THR A 73 3.20 -11.38 1.91
CA THR A 73 4.30 -12.13 1.30
C THR A 73 4.63 -11.72 -0.14
N SER A 74 3.66 -11.32 -0.92
CA SER A 74 3.86 -11.01 -2.35
C SER A 74 4.00 -9.51 -2.57
N ILE A 75 5.16 -8.95 -2.19
CA ILE A 75 5.37 -7.51 -2.24
C ILE A 75 6.25 -7.11 -3.42
N LEU A 76 5.77 -6.09 -4.15
CA LEU A 76 6.53 -5.40 -5.20
C LEU A 76 6.82 -3.99 -4.70
N PRO A 77 8.06 -3.69 -4.30
CA PRO A 77 8.39 -2.36 -3.82
C PRO A 77 8.47 -1.35 -4.98
N ILE A 78 7.99 -0.14 -4.72
CA ILE A 78 8.08 0.98 -5.65
C ILE A 78 8.88 2.06 -4.94
N GLU A 79 10.13 2.25 -5.34
CA GLU A 79 11.01 3.20 -4.69
C GLU A 79 10.80 4.60 -5.26
N VAL A 80 10.56 5.56 -4.39
CA VAL A 80 10.31 6.96 -4.79
C VAL A 80 11.03 7.91 -3.85
N HIS A 81 11.30 9.11 -4.34
CA HIS A 81 11.75 10.23 -3.53
C HIS A 81 10.56 11.18 -3.37
N PHE A 82 10.00 11.26 -2.18
CA PHE A 82 8.82 12.11 -1.95
C PHE A 82 9.11 13.59 -2.12
N ASP A 83 10.37 14.01 -2.01
CA ASP A 83 10.78 15.36 -2.31
C ASP A 83 10.87 15.64 -3.82
N GLU A 84 10.67 14.62 -4.65
CA GLU A 84 10.66 14.73 -6.10
C GLU A 84 9.29 14.34 -6.66
N PRO A 85 8.33 15.29 -6.75
CA PRO A 85 6.96 14.96 -7.16
C PRO A 85 6.83 14.25 -8.50
N LEU A 86 7.70 14.57 -9.46
CA LEU A 86 7.68 13.92 -10.78
C LEU A 86 8.06 12.44 -10.68
N SER A 87 9.02 12.11 -9.80
CA SER A 87 9.41 10.73 -9.56
C SER A 87 8.24 9.91 -9.01
N VAL A 88 7.50 10.47 -8.06
CA VAL A 88 6.31 9.81 -7.48
C VAL A 88 5.26 9.58 -8.56
N MET A 89 4.98 10.60 -9.36
CA MET A 89 3.98 10.50 -10.42
C MET A 89 4.35 9.44 -11.46
N GLU A 90 5.60 9.42 -11.90
CA GLU A 90 6.09 8.44 -12.88
C GLU A 90 5.96 7.01 -12.34
N SER A 91 6.34 6.79 -11.09
CA SER A 91 6.25 5.48 -10.44
C SER A 91 4.81 5.01 -10.32
N LEU A 92 3.89 5.92 -9.95
CA LEU A 92 2.47 5.59 -9.86
C LEU A 92 1.87 5.25 -11.22
N LEU A 93 2.21 6.02 -12.26
CA LEU A 93 1.73 5.75 -13.62
C LEU A 93 2.22 4.41 -14.13
N GLU A 94 3.48 4.08 -13.87
CA GLU A 94 4.05 2.79 -14.25
C GLU A 94 3.35 1.64 -13.53
N THR A 95 3.07 1.81 -12.24
CA THR A 95 2.34 0.82 -11.45
C THR A 95 0.93 0.60 -12.01
N MET A 96 0.23 1.68 -12.32
CA MET A 96 -1.13 1.60 -12.88
C MET A 96 -1.13 0.89 -14.23
N ARG A 97 -0.11 1.12 -15.05
CA ARG A 97 0.05 0.43 -16.32
C ARG A 97 0.24 -1.07 -16.12
N GLY A 98 1.09 -1.45 -15.17
CA GLY A 98 1.30 -2.85 -14.83
C GLY A 98 0.02 -3.53 -14.31
N LEU A 99 -0.77 -2.85 -13.49
CA LEU A 99 -2.05 -3.36 -13.00
C LEU A 99 -3.02 -3.60 -14.16
N LYS A 100 -3.08 -2.69 -15.13
CA LYS A 100 -3.93 -2.84 -16.30
C LYS A 100 -3.54 -4.07 -17.12
N GLU A 101 -2.24 -4.28 -17.30
CA GLU A 101 -1.72 -5.42 -18.07
C GLU A 101 -2.03 -6.75 -17.39
N THR A 102 -2.05 -6.80 -16.05
CA THR A 102 -2.34 -8.01 -15.30
C THR A 102 -3.83 -8.26 -15.12
N GLN A 103 -4.69 -7.39 -15.65
CA GLN A 103 -6.14 -7.50 -15.56
C GLN A 103 -6.65 -7.62 -14.11
N VAL A 104 -6.12 -6.76 -13.26
CA VAL A 104 -6.54 -6.71 -11.84
C VAL A 104 -8.04 -6.41 -11.76
N LYS A 105 -8.79 -7.24 -11.04
CA LYS A 105 -10.24 -7.08 -10.89
C LYS A 105 -10.60 -6.19 -9.71
N ASN A 106 -9.90 -6.34 -8.61
CA ASN A 106 -10.18 -5.58 -7.39
C ASN A 106 -8.90 -4.92 -6.91
N LEU A 107 -9.00 -3.66 -6.55
CA LEU A 107 -7.89 -2.87 -6.07
C LEU A 107 -8.26 -2.23 -4.74
N VAL A 108 -7.43 -2.44 -3.72
CA VAL A 108 -7.58 -1.82 -2.41
C VAL A 108 -6.38 -0.90 -2.19
N VAL A 109 -6.65 0.35 -1.90
CA VAL A 109 -5.60 1.36 -1.69
C VAL A 109 -5.68 1.87 -0.26
N ASP A 110 -4.59 1.73 0.48
CA ASP A 110 -4.45 2.30 1.82
C ASP A 110 -3.92 3.72 1.68
N ILE A 111 -4.76 4.70 1.99
CA ILE A 111 -4.42 6.12 1.85
C ILE A 111 -3.92 6.75 3.15
N SER A 112 -3.65 5.96 4.19
CA SER A 112 -3.30 6.45 5.53
C SER A 112 -2.14 7.44 5.53
N THR A 113 -1.17 7.25 4.65
CA THR A 113 0.06 8.04 4.64
C THR A 113 0.38 8.65 3.28
N PHE A 114 -0.62 8.81 2.42
CA PHE A 114 -0.46 9.44 1.09
C PHE A 114 -0.61 10.97 1.11
N THR A 115 -0.47 11.60 2.21
CA THR A 115 -0.59 13.06 2.30
C THR A 115 0.75 13.78 2.26
#